data_b66b21db351d0cd433c4462f36e66cff
#
_entry.id   b66b21db351d0cd433c4462f36e66cff
#
_cell.length_a   1.000
_cell.length_b   1.000
_cell.length_c   1.000
_cell.angle_alpha   90.00
_cell.angle_beta   90.00
_cell.angle_gamma   90.00
#
_symmetry.space_group_name_H-M   'P 1'
#
loop_
_entity.id
_entity.type
_entity.pdbx_description
1 polymer ?
#
loop_
_entity_poly.entity_id
_entity_poly.type
_entity_poly.pdbx_seq_one_letter_code
_entity_poly.pdbx_strand_id
1 'polypeptide(L)'
;MNFLEIAKSRYSVRDYTSQKVEQEKLDKILFAAHVAPTAANLQPVRLIVVQEDEGLNKIGKAANLYGAPLAIIVCSEHTKVWTRPFDRKQTADIDASILTDHMMMEATELGLGSVWVCYFKPDVIKNEFQLPDTLEPINILAIGYSNESPADPERHATQRISLNELVHYEKL
;
A
#
# COMPACT_ATOMS: atom_id res chain seq x y z
N MET A 1 -17.38 -3.97 -10.33
CA MET A 1 -17.95 -3.81 -8.95
C MET A 1 -18.05 -2.33 -8.64
N ASN A 2 -18.98 -1.90 -7.74
CA ASN A 2 -18.91 -0.55 -7.23
C ASN A 2 -17.84 -0.45 -6.10
N PHE A 3 -17.49 0.77 -5.70
CA PHE A 3 -16.43 0.99 -4.71
C PHE A 3 -16.65 0.25 -3.38
N LEU A 4 -17.89 0.25 -2.86
CA LEU A 4 -18.19 -0.42 -1.59
C LEU A 4 -18.08 -1.95 -1.69
N GLU A 5 -18.43 -2.53 -2.84
CA GLU A 5 -18.25 -3.96 -3.08
C GLU A 5 -16.78 -4.33 -3.11
N ILE A 6 -15.92 -3.53 -3.77
CA ILE A 6 -14.47 -3.69 -3.78
C ILE A 6 -13.93 -3.60 -2.35
N ALA A 7 -14.29 -2.55 -1.61
CA ALA A 7 -13.84 -2.32 -0.24
C ALA A 7 -14.25 -3.46 0.71
N LYS A 8 -15.44 -4.05 0.54
CA LYS A 8 -15.89 -5.21 1.31
C LYS A 8 -15.14 -6.49 0.95
N SER A 9 -14.88 -6.71 -0.34
CA SER A 9 -14.20 -7.93 -0.81
C SER A 9 -12.71 -7.94 -0.49
N ARG A 10 -12.06 -6.77 -0.44
CA ARG A 10 -10.63 -6.65 -0.14
C ARG A 10 -10.28 -7.23 1.23
N TYR A 11 -9.27 -8.06 1.28
CA TYR A 11 -8.67 -8.57 2.53
C TYR A 11 -7.15 -8.62 2.40
N SER A 12 -6.44 -8.75 3.51
CA SER A 12 -4.98 -8.87 3.52
C SER A 12 -4.58 -10.31 3.23
N VAL A 13 -4.08 -10.56 2.04
CA VAL A 13 -3.61 -11.88 1.57
C VAL A 13 -2.22 -12.16 2.13
N ARG A 14 -2.02 -13.36 2.69
CA ARG A 14 -0.74 -13.79 3.29
C ARG A 14 -0.25 -15.15 2.77
N ASP A 15 -0.76 -15.57 1.63
CA ASP A 15 -0.29 -16.72 0.86
C ASP A 15 -0.57 -16.49 -0.63
N TYR A 16 0.47 -16.45 -1.44
CA TYR A 16 0.39 -16.12 -2.85
C TYR A 16 0.87 -17.28 -3.72
N THR A 17 0.27 -17.41 -4.90
CA THR A 17 0.79 -18.27 -5.95
C THR A 17 2.06 -17.67 -6.56
N SER A 18 2.85 -18.50 -7.25
CA SER A 18 4.02 -18.03 -8.01
C SER A 18 3.67 -17.36 -9.34
N GLN A 19 2.38 -17.24 -9.69
CA GLN A 19 1.95 -16.59 -10.91
C GLN A 19 2.33 -15.13 -10.90
N LYS A 20 3.11 -14.68 -11.89
CA LYS A 20 3.48 -13.28 -12.05
C LYS A 20 2.25 -12.43 -12.38
N VAL A 21 2.26 -11.19 -11.91
CA VAL A 21 1.25 -10.19 -12.26
C VAL A 21 1.54 -9.68 -13.67
N GLU A 22 0.52 -9.65 -14.52
CA GLU A 22 0.62 -9.18 -15.89
C GLU A 22 0.93 -7.68 -15.93
N GLN A 23 1.75 -7.27 -16.90
CA GLN A 23 2.17 -5.87 -17.04
C GLN A 23 0.96 -4.92 -17.16
N GLU A 24 -0.07 -5.31 -17.90
CA GLU A 24 -1.29 -4.50 -18.05
C GLU A 24 -1.99 -4.23 -16.70
N LYS A 25 -2.00 -5.21 -15.80
CA LYS A 25 -2.56 -5.03 -14.45
C LYS A 25 -1.68 -4.13 -13.59
N LEU A 26 -0.36 -4.33 -13.65
CA LEU A 26 0.58 -3.47 -12.96
C LEU A 26 0.45 -2.01 -13.42
N ASP A 27 0.33 -1.76 -14.73
CA ASP A 27 0.18 -0.42 -15.28
C ASP A 27 -1.08 0.28 -14.74
N LYS A 28 -2.20 -0.43 -14.60
CA LYS A 28 -3.44 0.08 -13.99
C LYS A 28 -3.25 0.41 -12.52
N ILE A 29 -2.58 -0.46 -11.76
CA ILE A 29 -2.27 -0.25 -10.35
C ILE A 29 -1.40 1.01 -10.17
N LEU A 30 -0.38 1.17 -11.00
CA LEU A 30 0.50 2.35 -10.97
C LEU A 30 -0.26 3.61 -11.40
N PHE A 31 -1.17 3.50 -12.36
CA PHE A 31 -2.02 4.62 -12.76
C PHE A 31 -2.99 5.04 -11.65
N ALA A 32 -3.53 4.10 -10.87
CA ALA A 32 -4.34 4.42 -9.70
C ALA A 32 -3.56 5.26 -8.67
N ALA A 33 -2.28 4.93 -8.43
CA ALA A 33 -1.41 5.77 -7.61
C ALA A 33 -1.16 7.16 -8.24
N HIS A 34 -0.99 7.21 -9.57
CA HIS A 34 -0.72 8.47 -10.28
C HIS A 34 -1.86 9.48 -10.16
N VAL A 35 -3.11 9.02 -10.14
CA VAL A 35 -4.29 9.90 -10.02
C VAL A 35 -4.68 10.18 -8.56
N ALA A 36 -4.04 9.55 -7.59
CA ALA A 36 -4.31 9.76 -6.17
C ALA A 36 -3.93 11.18 -5.73
N PRO A 37 -4.73 11.84 -4.88
CA PRO A 37 -4.42 13.18 -4.40
C PRO A 37 -3.28 13.16 -3.38
N THR A 38 -2.55 14.29 -3.33
CA THR A 38 -1.56 14.57 -2.28
C THR A 38 -1.75 15.97 -1.71
N ALA A 39 -1.24 16.21 -0.50
CA ALA A 39 -1.35 17.50 0.16
C ALA A 39 -0.77 18.62 -0.72
N ALA A 40 -1.58 19.66 -0.99
CA ALA A 40 -1.25 20.77 -1.89
C ALA A 40 -0.74 20.34 -3.27
N ASN A 41 -1.03 19.11 -3.70
CA ASN A 41 -0.55 18.50 -4.94
C ASN A 41 0.99 18.50 -5.09
N LEU A 42 1.72 18.38 -3.97
CA LEU A 42 3.19 18.41 -3.99
C LEU A 42 3.83 17.11 -4.46
N GLN A 43 3.09 16.02 -4.51
CA GLN A 43 3.47 14.73 -5.09
C GLN A 43 4.84 14.21 -4.57
N PRO A 44 5.01 14.10 -3.23
CA PRO A 44 6.29 13.72 -2.64
C PRO A 44 6.59 12.23 -2.74
N VAL A 45 5.60 11.41 -3.13
CA VAL A 45 5.73 9.95 -3.10
C VAL A 45 6.52 9.44 -4.29
N ARG A 46 7.36 8.43 -4.05
CA ARG A 46 8.10 7.66 -5.04
C ARG A 46 7.80 6.17 -4.84
N LEU A 47 7.60 5.48 -5.95
CA LEU A 47 7.28 4.04 -5.96
C LEU A 47 8.45 3.27 -6.54
N ILE A 48 8.88 2.22 -5.85
CA ILE A 48 9.88 1.28 -6.37
C ILE A 48 9.17 -0.04 -6.61
N VAL A 49 9.00 -0.40 -7.87
CA VAL A 49 8.38 -1.66 -8.28
C VAL A 49 9.42 -2.77 -8.30
N VAL A 50 9.12 -3.87 -7.63
CA VAL A 50 10.03 -5.01 -7.47
C VAL A 50 9.31 -6.29 -7.89
N GLN A 51 9.79 -6.93 -8.96
CA GLN A 51 9.22 -8.16 -9.54
C GLN A 51 10.28 -9.24 -9.78
N GLU A 52 11.56 -8.86 -9.77
CA GLU A 52 12.65 -9.80 -9.97
C GLU A 52 13.04 -10.46 -8.65
N ASP A 53 13.39 -11.74 -8.72
CA ASP A 53 13.73 -12.55 -7.56
C ASP A 53 14.83 -11.92 -6.70
N GLU A 54 15.85 -11.31 -7.33
CA GLU A 54 16.91 -10.61 -6.60
C GLU A 54 16.35 -9.47 -5.74
N GLY A 55 15.47 -8.65 -6.31
CA GLY A 55 14.84 -7.53 -5.60
C GLY A 55 13.89 -8.00 -4.50
N LEU A 56 13.08 -9.03 -4.77
CA LEU A 56 12.18 -9.63 -3.78
C LEU A 56 12.98 -10.23 -2.61
N ASN A 57 14.11 -10.88 -2.89
CA ASN A 57 15.02 -11.40 -1.86
C ASN A 57 15.65 -10.27 -1.02
N LYS A 58 15.96 -9.12 -1.62
CA LYS A 58 16.41 -7.92 -0.88
C LYS A 58 15.34 -7.45 0.10
N ILE A 59 14.08 -7.34 -0.33
CA ILE A 59 12.96 -7.00 0.57
C ILE A 59 12.80 -8.08 1.64
N GLY A 60 12.96 -9.35 1.31
CA GLY A 60 12.85 -10.48 2.23
C GLY A 60 13.79 -10.41 3.45
N LYS A 61 14.90 -9.65 3.38
CA LYS A 61 15.77 -9.36 4.53
C LYS A 61 15.14 -8.36 5.52
N ALA A 62 14.20 -7.56 5.06
CA ALA A 62 13.53 -6.50 5.82
C ALA A 62 12.12 -6.88 6.27
N ALA A 63 11.37 -7.62 5.46
CA ALA A 63 9.96 -7.92 5.67
C ALA A 63 9.57 -9.27 5.10
N ASN A 64 8.48 -9.84 5.63
CA ASN A 64 7.83 -11.00 5.02
C ASN A 64 6.84 -10.52 3.93
N LEU A 65 7.04 -10.98 2.69
CA LEU A 65 6.15 -10.73 1.55
C LEU A 65 5.16 -11.87 1.30
N TYR A 66 5.19 -12.92 2.13
CA TYR A 66 4.28 -14.08 2.04
C TYR A 66 4.30 -14.80 0.67
N GLY A 67 5.43 -14.74 -0.03
CA GLY A 67 5.58 -15.34 -1.36
C GLY A 67 5.02 -14.50 -2.51
N ALA A 68 4.65 -13.24 -2.27
CA ALA A 68 4.13 -12.36 -3.33
C ALA A 68 5.16 -12.17 -4.46
N PRO A 69 4.74 -12.31 -5.75
CA PRO A 69 5.62 -12.16 -6.90
C PRO A 69 5.85 -10.69 -7.31
N LEU A 70 5.16 -9.76 -6.68
CA LEU A 70 5.27 -8.33 -6.89
C LEU A 70 5.22 -7.61 -5.55
N ALA A 71 6.12 -6.65 -5.35
CA ALA A 71 6.08 -5.73 -4.24
C ALA A 71 6.31 -4.30 -4.74
N ILE A 72 5.64 -3.33 -4.13
CA ILE A 72 5.84 -1.90 -4.39
C ILE A 72 6.27 -1.26 -3.07
N ILE A 73 7.51 -0.76 -3.02
CA ILE A 73 8.00 0.01 -1.88
C ILE A 73 7.51 1.46 -2.08
N VAL A 74 6.73 1.95 -1.14
CA VAL A 74 6.18 3.30 -1.17
C VAL A 74 7.05 4.18 -0.30
N CYS A 75 7.70 5.16 -0.93
CA CYS A 75 8.64 6.08 -0.28
C CYS A 75 8.12 7.51 -0.33
N SER A 76 8.52 8.33 0.64
CA SER A 76 8.25 9.77 0.66
C SER A 76 9.55 10.57 0.57
N GLU A 77 9.56 11.58 -0.32
CA GLU A 77 10.67 12.53 -0.48
C GLU A 77 10.47 13.71 0.49
N HIS A 78 11.22 13.72 1.60
CA HIS A 78 11.06 14.70 2.68
C HIS A 78 11.21 16.14 2.25
N THR A 79 11.99 16.41 1.20
CA THR A 79 12.19 17.78 0.69
C THR A 79 10.97 18.35 -0.02
N LYS A 80 9.98 17.49 -0.35
CA LYS A 80 8.76 17.85 -1.11
C LYS A 80 7.48 17.71 -0.30
N VAL A 81 7.58 17.23 0.94
CA VAL A 81 6.40 16.97 1.79
C VAL A 81 5.77 18.30 2.25
N TRP A 82 4.45 18.38 2.17
CA TRP A 82 3.72 19.49 2.76
C TRP A 82 3.84 19.45 4.28
N THR A 83 4.12 20.64 4.84
CA THR A 83 4.28 20.80 6.28
C THR A 83 3.23 21.78 6.79
N ARG A 84 2.41 21.35 7.72
CA ARG A 84 1.37 22.19 8.33
C ARG A 84 2.03 23.32 9.13
N PRO A 85 1.67 24.61 8.86
CA PRO A 85 2.39 25.74 9.44
C PRO A 85 2.21 25.88 10.95
N PHE A 86 1.11 25.39 11.52
CA PHE A 86 0.75 25.58 12.92
C PHE A 86 1.55 24.73 13.90
N ASP A 87 1.80 23.48 13.56
CA ASP A 87 2.43 22.49 14.44
C ASP A 87 3.60 21.74 13.78
N ARG A 88 3.95 22.13 12.56
CA ARG A 88 5.04 21.55 11.77
C ARG A 88 4.84 20.07 11.40
N LYS A 89 3.63 19.54 11.55
CA LYS A 89 3.33 18.17 11.14
C LYS A 89 3.46 18.01 9.62
N GLN A 90 4.24 17.03 9.20
CA GLN A 90 4.41 16.65 7.81
C GLN A 90 3.35 15.62 7.36
N THR A 91 3.01 15.62 6.07
CA THR A 91 2.01 14.70 5.48
C THR A 91 2.62 13.47 4.78
N ALA A 92 3.89 13.16 5.03
CA ALA A 92 4.60 12.04 4.39
C ALA A 92 3.79 10.74 4.44
N ASP A 93 3.40 10.31 5.64
CA ASP A 93 2.63 9.08 5.85
C ASP A 93 1.21 9.16 5.27
N ILE A 94 0.60 10.34 5.30
CA ILE A 94 -0.76 10.56 4.77
C ILE A 94 -0.73 10.40 3.25
N ASP A 95 0.16 11.12 2.55
CA ASP A 95 0.25 11.05 1.09
C ASP A 95 0.63 9.64 0.62
N ALA A 96 1.61 9.01 1.27
CA ALA A 96 1.99 7.62 0.97
C ALA A 96 0.84 6.64 1.18
N SER A 97 0.06 6.81 2.27
CA SER A 97 -1.09 5.96 2.58
C SER A 97 -2.21 6.10 1.56
N ILE A 98 -2.49 7.30 1.07
CA ILE A 98 -3.50 7.54 0.03
C ILE A 98 -3.12 6.81 -1.27
N LEU A 99 -1.87 6.94 -1.73
CA LEU A 99 -1.42 6.23 -2.93
C LEU A 99 -1.46 4.70 -2.74
N THR A 100 -1.06 4.22 -1.57
CA THR A 100 -1.09 2.77 -1.26
C THR A 100 -2.52 2.24 -1.28
N ASP A 101 -3.48 2.98 -0.70
CA ASP A 101 -4.89 2.59 -0.71
C ASP A 101 -5.45 2.51 -2.13
N HIS A 102 -5.18 3.51 -2.98
CA HIS A 102 -5.60 3.50 -4.38
C HIS A 102 -5.04 2.29 -5.13
N MET A 103 -3.76 1.97 -4.99
CA MET A 103 -3.14 0.78 -5.59
C MET A 103 -3.77 -0.52 -5.07
N MET A 104 -4.04 -0.60 -3.77
CA MET A 104 -4.63 -1.77 -3.12
C MET A 104 -6.06 -2.01 -3.60
N MET A 105 -6.85 -0.95 -3.77
CA MET A 105 -8.23 -1.04 -4.26
C MET A 105 -8.27 -1.43 -5.73
N GLU A 106 -7.39 -0.87 -6.57
CA GLU A 106 -7.26 -1.25 -7.98
C GLU A 106 -6.81 -2.71 -8.13
N ALA A 107 -5.82 -3.16 -7.35
CA ALA A 107 -5.41 -4.56 -7.33
C ALA A 107 -6.59 -5.50 -7.03
N THR A 108 -7.45 -5.11 -6.08
CA THR A 108 -8.66 -5.87 -5.71
C THR A 108 -9.66 -5.92 -6.87
N GLU A 109 -9.90 -4.80 -7.56
CA GLU A 109 -10.79 -4.75 -8.74
C GLU A 109 -10.29 -5.65 -9.87
N LEU A 110 -8.96 -5.73 -10.04
CA LEU A 110 -8.31 -6.58 -11.04
C LEU A 110 -8.25 -8.07 -10.65
N GLY A 111 -8.84 -8.45 -9.50
CA GLY A 111 -8.85 -9.83 -9.01
C GLY A 111 -7.54 -10.29 -8.39
N LEU A 112 -6.68 -9.36 -7.99
CA LEU A 112 -5.44 -9.63 -7.28
C LEU A 112 -5.63 -9.50 -5.76
N GLY A 113 -4.86 -10.29 -5.02
CA GLY A 113 -4.70 -10.13 -3.59
C GLY A 113 -3.59 -9.14 -3.26
N SER A 114 -3.70 -8.47 -2.12
CA SER A 114 -2.66 -7.59 -1.62
C SER A 114 -2.55 -7.62 -0.10
N VAL A 115 -1.37 -7.25 0.41
CA VAL A 115 -1.18 -6.95 1.82
C VAL A 115 -0.31 -5.71 1.98
N TRP A 116 -0.79 -4.79 2.80
CA TRP A 116 -0.07 -3.59 3.22
C TRP A 116 0.85 -3.93 4.39
N VAL A 117 2.16 -3.85 4.19
CA VAL A 117 3.19 -4.21 5.16
C VAL A 117 3.80 -2.95 5.75
N CYS A 118 3.53 -2.72 7.05
CA CYS A 118 4.22 -1.70 7.86
C CYS A 118 5.28 -2.31 8.78
N TYR A 119 5.23 -3.62 9.02
CA TYR A 119 6.23 -4.33 9.83
C TYR A 119 7.43 -4.73 8.97
N PHE A 120 8.36 -3.81 8.79
CA PHE A 120 9.60 -4.01 8.04
C PHE A 120 10.74 -3.22 8.66
N LYS A 121 11.98 -3.47 8.23
CA LYS A 121 13.20 -2.77 8.68
C LYS A 121 13.57 -1.67 7.67
N PRO A 122 13.27 -0.39 7.94
CA PRO A 122 13.49 0.71 6.98
C PRO A 122 14.96 0.85 6.56
N ASP A 123 15.89 0.70 7.50
CA ASP A 123 17.32 0.82 7.22
C ASP A 123 17.82 -0.25 6.26
N VAL A 124 17.27 -1.47 6.36
CA VAL A 124 17.60 -2.56 5.43
C VAL A 124 17.11 -2.22 4.03
N ILE A 125 15.89 -1.71 3.89
CA ILE A 125 15.36 -1.26 2.59
C ILE A 125 16.21 -0.12 2.02
N LYS A 126 16.56 0.89 2.82
CA LYS A 126 17.43 1.98 2.40
C LYS A 126 18.77 1.48 1.84
N ASN A 127 19.41 0.58 2.56
CA ASN A 127 20.71 0.02 2.17
C ASN A 127 20.63 -0.87 0.93
N GLU A 128 19.68 -1.80 0.88
CA GLU A 128 19.55 -2.77 -0.23
C GLU A 128 19.13 -2.11 -1.55
N PHE A 129 18.36 -1.04 -1.49
CA PHE A 129 17.89 -0.28 -2.67
C PHE A 129 18.65 1.04 -2.88
N GLN A 130 19.69 1.31 -2.08
CA GLN A 130 20.56 2.49 -2.18
C GLN A 130 19.74 3.81 -2.21
N LEU A 131 18.75 3.91 -1.34
CA LEU A 131 17.90 5.09 -1.28
C LEU A 131 18.69 6.30 -0.74
N PRO A 132 18.52 7.48 -1.35
CA PRO A 132 19.11 8.69 -0.80
C PRO A 132 18.49 9.02 0.56
N ASP A 133 19.24 9.76 1.40
CA ASP A 133 18.81 10.12 2.77
C ASP A 133 17.49 10.88 2.79
N THR A 134 17.18 11.62 1.72
CA THR A 134 15.93 12.39 1.57
C THR A 134 14.71 11.53 1.29
N LEU A 135 14.89 10.25 0.92
CA LEU A 135 13.82 9.33 0.56
C LEU A 135 13.60 8.31 1.68
N GLU A 136 12.44 8.35 2.32
CA GLU A 136 12.05 7.45 3.39
C GLU A 136 11.07 6.39 2.89
N PRO A 137 11.33 5.08 3.10
CA PRO A 137 10.35 4.03 2.86
C PRO A 137 9.28 4.07 3.95
N ILE A 138 8.02 4.25 3.56
CA ILE A 138 6.87 4.40 4.48
C ILE A 138 6.14 3.07 4.67
N ASN A 139 5.92 2.34 3.59
CA ASN A 139 5.30 1.02 3.62
C ASN A 139 5.67 0.21 2.37
N ILE A 140 5.27 -1.07 2.38
CA ILE A 140 5.44 -1.97 1.23
C ILE A 140 4.08 -2.58 0.92
N LEU A 141 3.64 -2.53 -0.33
CA LEU A 141 2.45 -3.20 -0.83
C LEU A 141 2.88 -4.47 -1.58
N ALA A 142 2.61 -5.64 -1.00
CA ALA A 142 2.81 -6.92 -1.67
C ALA A 142 1.54 -7.30 -2.44
N ILE A 143 1.68 -7.77 -3.68
CA ILE A 143 0.58 -8.02 -4.62
C ILE A 143 0.83 -9.33 -5.36
N GLY A 144 -0.25 -10.07 -5.63
CA GLY A 144 -0.20 -11.30 -6.41
C GLY A 144 -1.55 -12.02 -6.45
N TYR A 145 -1.57 -13.18 -7.03
CA TYR A 145 -2.74 -14.06 -6.99
C TYR A 145 -2.79 -14.82 -5.67
N SER A 146 -3.91 -14.72 -4.97
CA SER A 146 -4.10 -15.37 -3.67
C SER A 146 -4.20 -16.88 -3.80
N ASN A 147 -3.54 -17.60 -2.90
CA ASN A 147 -3.70 -19.03 -2.67
C ASN A 147 -4.75 -19.31 -1.58
N GLU A 148 -5.20 -18.27 -0.88
CA GLU A 148 -6.20 -18.35 0.18
C GLU A 148 -7.62 -18.29 -0.39
N SER A 149 -8.56 -18.90 0.32
CA SER A 149 -9.98 -18.66 0.07
C SER A 149 -10.34 -17.20 0.35
N PRO A 150 -11.19 -16.55 -0.47
CA PRO A 150 -11.65 -15.20 -0.21
C PRO A 150 -12.24 -15.06 1.19
N ALA A 151 -11.93 -13.97 1.88
CA ALA A 151 -12.53 -13.66 3.16
C ALA A 151 -14.01 -13.31 2.98
N ASP A 152 -14.85 -13.72 3.94
CA ASP A 152 -16.27 -13.40 3.93
C ASP A 152 -16.48 -11.87 3.88
N PRO A 153 -17.16 -11.32 2.86
CA PRO A 153 -17.45 -9.90 2.79
C PRO A 153 -18.29 -9.36 3.94
N GLU A 154 -19.11 -10.22 4.56
CA GLU A 154 -19.96 -9.84 5.70
C GLU A 154 -19.23 -9.86 7.05
N ARG A 155 -17.95 -10.26 7.09
CA ARG A 155 -17.10 -10.20 8.31
C ARG A 155 -17.08 -8.81 8.96
N HIS A 156 -17.32 -7.76 8.19
CA HIS A 156 -17.32 -6.39 8.67
C HIS A 156 -18.43 -6.12 9.70
N ALA A 157 -19.53 -6.89 9.66
CA ALA A 157 -20.61 -6.78 10.63
C ALA A 157 -20.20 -7.18 12.06
N THR A 158 -19.20 -8.07 12.19
CA THR A 158 -18.76 -8.62 13.48
C THR A 158 -17.32 -8.27 13.85
N GLN A 159 -16.48 -7.89 12.87
CA GLN A 159 -15.05 -7.63 13.09
C GLN A 159 -14.70 -6.14 13.02
N ARG A 160 -15.68 -5.27 13.02
CA ARG A 160 -15.51 -3.81 13.07
C ARG A 160 -16.25 -3.23 14.25
N ILE A 161 -15.75 -2.13 14.77
CA ILE A 161 -16.54 -1.32 15.70
C ILE A 161 -17.82 -0.86 15.00
N SER A 162 -18.88 -0.62 15.77
CA SER A 162 -20.14 -0.14 15.21
C SER A 162 -20.00 1.25 14.57
N LEU A 163 -20.89 1.60 13.64
CA LEU A 163 -20.89 2.95 13.08
C LEU A 163 -21.13 4.02 14.14
N ASN A 164 -21.89 3.71 15.21
CA ASN A 164 -22.14 4.66 16.29
C ASN A 164 -20.91 4.92 17.16
N GLU A 165 -19.97 3.95 17.22
CA GLU A 165 -18.68 4.14 17.88
C GLU A 165 -17.65 4.83 16.98
N LEU A 166 -17.79 4.68 15.66
CA LEU A 166 -16.89 5.29 14.69
C LEU A 166 -17.26 6.74 14.40
N VAL A 167 -18.56 7.06 14.38
CA VAL A 167 -19.09 8.35 13.89
C VAL A 167 -19.73 9.13 15.04
N HIS A 168 -19.25 10.33 15.26
CA HIS A 168 -19.80 11.30 16.19
C HIS A 168 -20.23 12.55 15.45
N TYR A 169 -21.37 13.12 15.81
CA TYR A 169 -21.89 14.34 15.22
C TYR A 169 -21.60 15.53 16.14
N GLU A 170 -20.92 16.55 15.60
CA GLU A 170 -20.57 17.83 16.22
C GLU A 170 -19.52 17.69 17.37
N LYS A 171 -19.58 16.66 18.19
CA LYS A 171 -18.66 16.44 19.32
C LYS A 171 -18.56 14.96 19.66
N LEU A 172 -17.47 14.57 20.34
CA LEU A 172 -17.30 13.29 21.00
C LEU A 172 -18.14 13.23 22.27
#